data_66d2b445b4c1df5b4a2f49ad3d8da269
#
_entry.id   66d2b445b4c1df5b4a2f49ad3d8da269
#
_cell.length_a   1.000
_cell.length_b   1.000
_cell.length_c   1.000
_cell.angle_alpha   90.00
_cell.angle_beta   90.00
_cell.angle_gamma   90.00
#
_symmetry.space_group_name_H-M   'P 1'
#
loop_
_entity.id
_entity.type
_entity.pdbx_description
1 polymer ?
#
loop_
_entity_poly.entity_id
_entity_poly.type
_entity_poly.pdbx_seq_one_letter_code
_entity_poly.pdbx_strand_id
1 'polypeptide(L)'
;MEDNETILPGESPMQAPRLPEPMVAQVLLAQIGLMILCSGAGMLLYMLICKTLGWDPQLALHETSPAPERWQIRLQLGMAHFFGFFGSGALTVWIFYRGITQNRTSWPDYLRSRNWPPASTLLLSLLLMLVSVPLVLYTLNLNQQLPLPELFKSAEDQAETALKGLLQMEHIGELLANLSLIALLPALGEELVFRGVIQQQIMRRIPNPWTAILLASVIFSAAHMQFEGFIPRMLLGFILGWLYWQTRNFWVPVLCHFFNNGLQVLGQYLYKQDLTAVDLEKDVQVPWPFAAISLFMVWAVVRLIRQNLTKTSVAS
;
A
#
# COMPACT_ATOMS: atom_id res chain seq x y z
N MET A 1 49.69 -12.03 33.96
CA MET A 1 49.93 -10.61 33.72
C MET A 1 48.77 -10.17 32.83
N GLU A 2 47.72 -9.66 33.48
CA GLU A 2 46.56 -9.12 32.79
C GLU A 2 46.83 -7.61 32.54
N ASP A 3 46.91 -7.24 31.28
CA ASP A 3 47.05 -5.83 30.89
C ASP A 3 45.72 -5.11 31.14
N ASN A 4 45.64 -4.44 32.28
CA ASN A 4 44.60 -3.47 32.60
C ASN A 4 44.81 -2.21 31.74
N GLU A 5 44.18 -2.08 30.57
CA GLU A 5 44.05 -0.81 29.86
C GLU A 5 43.19 0.16 30.71
N THR A 6 43.85 1.09 31.35
CA THR A 6 43.20 2.18 32.09
C THR A 6 42.56 3.14 31.10
N ILE A 7 41.24 3.03 30.96
CA ILE A 7 40.44 4.01 30.18
C ILE A 7 40.46 5.34 30.98
N LEU A 8 41.05 6.37 30.39
CA LEU A 8 41.06 7.73 30.94
C LEU A 8 39.62 8.28 31.02
N PRO A 9 39.19 8.92 32.12
CA PRO A 9 37.85 9.48 32.22
C PRO A 9 37.72 10.71 31.31
N GLY A 10 36.95 10.56 30.19
CA GLY A 10 36.68 11.65 29.24
C GLY A 10 36.64 11.22 27.79
N GLU A 11 37.13 10.05 27.42
CA GLU A 11 36.99 9.52 26.05
C GLU A 11 35.68 8.75 25.89
N SER A 12 34.67 9.40 25.35
CA SER A 12 33.54 8.68 24.78
C SER A 12 34.05 7.74 23.68
N PRO A 13 33.66 6.46 23.62
CA PRO A 13 34.12 5.55 22.58
C PRO A 13 33.89 6.20 21.21
N MET A 14 34.97 6.38 20.46
CA MET A 14 34.97 7.00 19.15
C MET A 14 33.95 6.26 18.28
N GLN A 15 32.76 6.85 18.09
CA GLN A 15 31.74 6.24 17.23
C GLN A 15 32.35 6.13 15.84
N ALA A 16 32.50 4.90 15.37
CA ALA A 16 32.99 4.67 14.02
C ALA A 16 32.21 5.52 13.00
N PRO A 17 32.89 6.19 12.05
CA PRO A 17 32.25 7.13 11.13
C PRO A 17 31.08 6.43 10.41
N ARG A 18 29.89 7.02 10.49
CA ARG A 18 28.71 6.50 9.79
C ARG A 18 28.97 6.54 8.28
N LEU A 19 28.76 5.44 7.61
CA LEU A 19 28.83 5.43 6.14
C LEU A 19 27.81 6.42 5.57
N PRO A 20 28.13 7.11 4.46
CA PRO A 20 27.21 8.01 3.80
C PRO A 20 25.95 7.25 3.39
N GLU A 21 24.79 7.89 3.61
CA GLU A 21 23.51 7.37 3.16
C GLU A 21 23.52 7.16 1.62
N PRO A 22 22.86 6.13 1.09
CA PRO A 22 22.80 5.88 -0.34
C PRO A 22 22.18 7.10 -1.06
N MET A 23 22.63 7.36 -2.30
CA MET A 23 22.04 8.45 -3.09
C MET A 23 20.58 8.15 -3.42
N VAL A 24 19.71 9.14 -3.30
CA VAL A 24 18.26 9.02 -3.59
C VAL A 24 18.01 8.42 -4.96
N ALA A 25 18.71 8.92 -5.99
CA ALA A 25 18.57 8.42 -7.35
C ALA A 25 18.94 6.93 -7.49
N GLN A 26 20.00 6.47 -6.80
CA GLN A 26 20.38 5.05 -6.81
C GLN A 26 19.29 4.15 -6.23
N VAL A 27 18.70 4.55 -5.11
CA VAL A 27 17.63 3.78 -4.46
C VAL A 27 16.39 3.73 -5.34
N LEU A 28 15.98 4.87 -5.92
CA LEU A 28 14.79 4.94 -6.79
C LEU A 28 14.98 4.17 -8.09
N LEU A 29 16.14 4.29 -8.75
CA LEU A 29 16.44 3.53 -9.96
C LEU A 29 16.54 2.02 -9.68
N ALA A 30 17.15 1.63 -8.56
CA ALA A 30 17.17 0.23 -8.13
C ALA A 30 15.77 -0.30 -7.85
N GLN A 31 14.90 0.49 -7.20
CA GLN A 31 13.51 0.09 -6.97
C GLN A 31 12.77 -0.18 -8.30
N ILE A 32 12.88 0.73 -9.28
CA ILE A 32 12.27 0.55 -10.59
C ILE A 32 12.84 -0.69 -11.30
N GLY A 33 14.15 -0.84 -11.33
CA GLY A 33 14.82 -2.00 -11.95
C GLY A 33 14.42 -3.32 -11.29
N LEU A 34 14.37 -3.36 -9.95
CA LEU A 34 13.94 -4.55 -9.20
C LEU A 34 12.45 -4.83 -9.40
N MET A 35 11.58 -3.82 -9.53
CA MET A 35 10.18 -4.07 -9.88
C MET A 35 10.06 -4.77 -11.24
N ILE A 36 10.77 -4.32 -12.25
CA ILE A 36 10.77 -4.93 -13.58
C ILE A 36 11.30 -6.37 -13.52
N LEU A 37 12.46 -6.59 -12.88
CA LEU A 37 13.10 -7.90 -12.79
C LEU A 37 12.26 -8.89 -11.97
N CYS A 38 11.75 -8.49 -10.81
CA CYS A 38 10.94 -9.36 -9.97
C CYS A 38 9.59 -9.68 -10.64
N SER A 39 8.93 -8.69 -11.26
CA SER A 39 7.69 -8.92 -12.02
C SER A 39 7.94 -9.89 -13.17
N GLY A 40 9.05 -9.75 -13.92
CA GLY A 40 9.45 -10.68 -14.95
C GLY A 40 9.69 -12.10 -14.43
N ALA A 41 10.38 -12.24 -13.30
CA ALA A 41 10.59 -13.52 -12.63
C ALA A 41 9.28 -14.17 -12.18
N GLY A 42 8.36 -13.38 -11.57
CA GLY A 42 7.03 -13.83 -11.19
C GLY A 42 6.21 -14.31 -12.39
N MET A 43 6.25 -13.57 -13.50
CA MET A 43 5.55 -13.95 -14.74
C MET A 43 6.12 -15.23 -15.34
N LEU A 44 7.44 -15.38 -15.39
CA LEU A 44 8.09 -16.62 -15.88
C LEU A 44 7.70 -17.83 -15.02
N LEU A 45 7.68 -17.67 -13.71
CA LEU A 45 7.25 -18.73 -12.81
C LEU A 45 5.77 -19.07 -13.00
N TYR A 46 4.91 -18.09 -13.17
CA TYR A 46 3.49 -18.31 -13.50
C TYR A 46 3.32 -19.08 -14.81
N MET A 47 4.03 -18.67 -15.88
CA MET A 47 4.00 -19.39 -17.17
C MET A 47 4.46 -20.84 -17.04
N LEU A 48 5.48 -21.12 -16.21
CA LEU A 48 5.95 -22.47 -15.94
C LEU A 48 4.87 -23.30 -15.22
N ILE A 49 4.19 -22.72 -14.24
CA ILE A 49 3.07 -23.37 -13.54
C ILE A 49 1.93 -23.67 -14.53
N CYS A 50 1.53 -22.71 -15.36
CA CYS A 50 0.51 -22.92 -16.38
C CYS A 50 0.88 -24.06 -17.33
N LYS A 51 2.14 -24.11 -17.80
CA LYS A 51 2.64 -25.19 -18.67
C LYS A 51 2.57 -26.55 -17.98
N THR A 52 2.89 -26.65 -16.69
CA THR A 52 2.87 -27.91 -15.94
C THR A 52 1.46 -28.39 -15.62
N LEU A 53 0.51 -27.47 -15.41
CA LEU A 53 -0.88 -27.77 -15.09
C LEU A 53 -1.82 -27.82 -16.31
N GLY A 54 -1.31 -27.49 -17.50
CA GLY A 54 -2.12 -27.41 -18.72
C GLY A 54 -3.08 -26.21 -18.71
N TRP A 55 -2.76 -25.15 -17.98
CA TRP A 55 -3.54 -23.93 -17.90
C TRP A 55 -3.22 -22.97 -19.04
N ASP A 56 -4.22 -22.16 -19.44
CA ASP A 56 -4.00 -21.07 -20.38
C ASP A 56 -3.37 -19.85 -19.65
N PRO A 57 -2.13 -19.46 -19.94
CA PRO A 57 -1.51 -18.31 -19.30
C PRO A 57 -2.12 -16.96 -19.70
N GLN A 58 -2.93 -16.93 -20.77
CA GLN A 58 -3.62 -15.72 -21.27
C GLN A 58 -5.12 -15.71 -20.92
N LEU A 59 -5.53 -16.56 -19.96
CA LEU A 59 -6.90 -16.59 -19.50
C LEU A 59 -7.41 -15.20 -19.11
N ALA A 60 -8.49 -14.77 -19.74
CA ALA A 60 -9.25 -13.59 -19.34
C ALA A 60 -10.41 -13.99 -18.45
N LEU A 61 -10.54 -13.35 -17.30
CA LEU A 61 -11.63 -13.61 -16.36
C LEU A 61 -12.88 -12.82 -16.76
N HIS A 62 -14.03 -13.43 -16.61
CA HIS A 62 -15.35 -12.83 -16.78
C HIS A 62 -16.19 -13.04 -15.52
N GLU A 63 -17.29 -12.29 -15.35
CA GLU A 63 -18.17 -12.43 -14.18
C GLU A 63 -18.73 -13.85 -14.03
N THR A 64 -18.94 -14.57 -15.15
CA THR A 64 -19.47 -15.93 -15.20
C THR A 64 -18.39 -17.01 -15.19
N SER A 65 -17.12 -16.64 -15.06
CA SER A 65 -16.02 -17.62 -15.05
C SER A 65 -16.14 -18.61 -13.90
N PRO A 66 -15.91 -19.92 -14.17
CA PRO A 66 -16.02 -20.96 -13.14
C PRO A 66 -14.90 -20.85 -12.09
N ALA A 67 -15.11 -21.48 -10.93
CA ALA A 67 -14.17 -21.42 -9.81
C ALA A 67 -12.71 -21.78 -10.19
N PRO A 68 -12.38 -22.80 -11.02
CA PRO A 68 -11.01 -23.09 -11.41
C PRO A 68 -10.30 -21.91 -12.12
N GLU A 69 -11.01 -21.20 -12.99
CA GLU A 69 -10.45 -20.01 -13.68
C GLU A 69 -10.22 -18.87 -12.70
N ARG A 70 -11.14 -18.64 -11.76
CA ARG A 70 -10.97 -17.65 -10.69
C ARG A 70 -9.75 -17.95 -9.82
N TRP A 71 -9.49 -19.24 -9.51
CA TRP A 71 -8.29 -19.64 -8.76
C TRP A 71 -7.00 -19.44 -9.55
N GLN A 72 -7.03 -19.70 -10.85
CA GLN A 72 -5.88 -19.43 -11.73
C GLN A 72 -5.52 -17.94 -11.73
N ILE A 73 -6.49 -17.05 -11.89
CA ILE A 73 -6.26 -15.59 -11.88
C ILE A 73 -5.86 -15.09 -10.49
N ARG A 74 -6.42 -15.66 -9.40
CA ARG A 74 -5.94 -15.37 -8.02
C ARG A 74 -4.46 -15.69 -7.87
N LEU A 75 -4.00 -16.82 -8.37
CA LEU A 75 -2.58 -17.17 -8.36
C LEU A 75 -1.75 -16.16 -9.16
N GLN A 76 -2.18 -15.80 -10.36
CA GLN A 76 -1.50 -14.81 -11.21
C GLN A 76 -1.38 -13.46 -10.49
N LEU A 77 -2.48 -12.95 -9.94
CA LEU A 77 -2.53 -11.70 -9.20
C LEU A 77 -1.62 -11.75 -7.95
N GLY A 78 -1.70 -12.83 -7.18
CA GLY A 78 -0.85 -13.04 -6.01
C GLY A 78 0.63 -13.04 -6.37
N MET A 79 1.02 -13.70 -7.45
CA MET A 79 2.41 -13.69 -7.92
C MET A 79 2.84 -12.31 -8.41
N ALA A 80 1.99 -11.59 -9.15
CA ALA A 80 2.28 -10.25 -9.62
C ALA A 80 2.53 -9.28 -8.44
N HIS A 81 1.67 -9.28 -7.41
CA HIS A 81 1.86 -8.45 -6.22
C HIS A 81 3.03 -8.90 -5.35
N PHE A 82 3.18 -10.22 -5.15
CA PHE A 82 4.27 -10.74 -4.32
C PHE A 82 5.63 -10.41 -4.92
N PHE A 83 5.86 -10.68 -6.19
CA PHE A 83 7.15 -10.41 -6.83
C PHE A 83 7.32 -8.93 -7.17
N GLY A 84 6.30 -8.31 -7.80
CA GLY A 84 6.39 -6.94 -8.30
C GLY A 84 6.52 -5.89 -7.21
N PHE A 85 5.73 -5.98 -6.14
CA PHE A 85 5.73 -5.00 -5.06
C PHE A 85 6.47 -5.49 -3.82
N PHE A 86 6.02 -6.56 -3.18
CA PHE A 86 6.62 -7.02 -1.93
C PHE A 86 8.09 -7.46 -2.12
N GLY A 87 8.37 -8.32 -3.10
CA GLY A 87 9.72 -8.82 -3.37
C GLY A 87 10.68 -7.71 -3.77
N SER A 88 10.28 -6.84 -4.70
CA SER A 88 11.12 -5.73 -5.16
C SER A 88 11.39 -4.72 -4.05
N GLY A 89 10.37 -4.35 -3.26
CA GLY A 89 10.51 -3.45 -2.12
C GLY A 89 11.40 -4.04 -1.03
N ALA A 90 11.19 -5.31 -0.68
CA ALA A 90 12.01 -6.02 0.30
C ALA A 90 13.48 -6.11 -0.13
N LEU A 91 13.74 -6.43 -1.41
CA LEU A 91 15.09 -6.46 -1.96
C LEU A 91 15.74 -5.08 -1.96
N THR A 92 15.01 -4.02 -2.34
CA THR A 92 15.54 -2.65 -2.28
C THR A 92 15.93 -2.27 -0.85
N VAL A 93 15.03 -2.49 0.11
CA VAL A 93 15.31 -2.20 1.51
C VAL A 93 16.48 -3.05 2.03
N TRP A 94 16.52 -4.33 1.67
CA TRP A 94 17.59 -5.22 2.06
C TRP A 94 18.95 -4.79 1.48
N ILE A 95 19.03 -4.45 0.20
CA ILE A 95 20.29 -4.04 -0.47
C ILE A 95 20.84 -2.76 0.17
N PHE A 96 20.00 -1.76 0.43
CA PHE A 96 20.47 -0.45 0.87
C PHE A 96 20.49 -0.28 2.39
N TYR A 97 19.69 -1.06 3.15
CA TYR A 97 19.49 -0.86 4.60
C TYR A 97 19.67 -2.14 5.43
N ARG A 98 20.31 -3.19 4.89
CA ARG A 98 20.57 -4.45 5.60
C ARG A 98 21.48 -4.29 6.82
N GLY A 99 22.19 -3.18 6.97
CA GLY A 99 23.18 -3.03 8.05
C GLY A 99 24.44 -3.88 7.88
N ILE A 100 24.83 -4.20 6.63
CA ILE A 100 26.04 -5.01 6.31
C ILE A 100 27.32 -4.36 6.83
N THR A 101 27.27 -3.06 7.07
CA THR A 101 28.33 -2.33 7.74
C THR A 101 27.77 -1.77 9.05
N GLN A 102 28.48 -1.97 10.15
CA GLN A 102 28.09 -1.64 11.54
C GLN A 102 27.53 -0.21 11.77
N ASN A 103 27.53 0.66 10.77
CA ASN A 103 27.19 2.07 10.85
C ASN A 103 26.03 2.52 9.97
N ARG A 104 25.27 1.61 9.32
CA ARG A 104 24.07 1.98 8.55
C ARG A 104 22.78 1.72 9.34
N THR A 105 21.78 2.56 9.10
CA THR A 105 20.43 2.35 9.62
C THR A 105 19.92 0.95 9.23
N SER A 106 19.50 0.17 10.20
CA SER A 106 18.92 -1.16 9.94
C SER A 106 17.56 -1.03 9.24
N TRP A 107 17.16 -2.06 8.48
CA TRP A 107 15.89 -2.02 7.76
C TRP A 107 14.65 -1.82 8.66
N PRO A 108 14.57 -2.36 9.90
CA PRO A 108 13.43 -2.08 10.77
C PRO A 108 13.39 -0.63 11.26
N ASP A 109 14.55 -0.01 11.46
CA ASP A 109 14.65 1.40 11.84
C ASP A 109 14.35 2.31 10.65
N TYR A 110 14.86 1.95 9.47
CA TYR A 110 14.57 2.66 8.23
C TYR A 110 13.06 2.67 7.93
N LEU A 111 12.39 1.51 8.00
CA LEU A 111 10.96 1.40 7.80
C LEU A 111 10.14 1.88 9.01
N ARG A 112 10.78 2.08 10.18
CA ARG A 112 10.08 2.38 11.45
C ARG A 112 9.06 1.29 11.82
N SER A 113 9.46 0.02 11.66
CA SER A 113 8.60 -1.16 11.82
C SER A 113 8.87 -1.96 13.09
N ARG A 114 9.83 -1.54 13.96
CA ARG A 114 10.20 -2.29 15.17
C ARG A 114 9.06 -2.43 16.15
N ASN A 115 8.31 -1.36 16.36
CA ASN A 115 7.27 -1.30 17.37
C ASN A 115 5.89 -1.35 16.73
N TRP A 116 4.99 -2.09 17.37
CA TRP A 116 3.59 -2.06 17.02
C TRP A 116 2.98 -0.69 17.41
N PRO A 117 2.06 -0.12 16.63
CA PRO A 117 1.47 1.16 16.97
C PRO A 117 0.58 1.06 18.22
N PRO A 118 0.51 2.12 19.05
CA PRO A 118 -0.46 2.17 20.13
C PRO A 118 -1.89 1.97 19.62
N ALA A 119 -2.72 1.22 20.36
CA ALA A 119 -4.09 0.92 19.95
C ALA A 119 -4.92 2.18 19.68
N SER A 120 -4.76 3.24 20.49
CA SER A 120 -5.45 4.53 20.27
C SER A 120 -5.07 5.17 18.93
N THR A 121 -3.78 5.14 18.56
CA THR A 121 -3.31 5.65 17.27
C THR A 121 -3.88 4.84 16.12
N LEU A 122 -3.88 3.51 16.22
CA LEU A 122 -4.44 2.63 15.20
C LEU A 122 -5.94 2.84 15.03
N LEU A 123 -6.71 2.85 16.13
CA LEU A 123 -8.17 3.05 16.08
C LEU A 123 -8.55 4.41 15.48
N LEU A 124 -7.85 5.49 15.83
CA LEU A 124 -8.06 6.80 15.22
C LEU A 124 -7.70 6.81 13.74
N SER A 125 -6.65 6.07 13.33
CA SER A 125 -6.26 5.97 11.92
C SER A 125 -7.28 5.17 11.10
N LEU A 126 -7.83 4.08 11.65
CA LEU A 126 -8.93 3.33 11.04
C LEU A 126 -10.22 4.17 10.96
N LEU A 127 -10.50 4.95 12.00
CA LEU A 127 -11.63 5.89 11.98
C LEU A 127 -11.43 6.95 10.88
N LEU A 128 -10.19 7.45 10.69
CA LEU A 128 -9.88 8.37 9.59
C LEU A 128 -10.21 7.75 8.22
N MET A 129 -9.83 6.48 8.00
CA MET A 129 -10.16 5.76 6.76
C MET A 129 -11.68 5.68 6.58
N LEU A 130 -12.41 5.29 7.63
CA LEU A 130 -13.86 5.13 7.56
C LEU A 130 -14.59 6.46 7.25
N VAL A 131 -14.23 7.55 7.95
CA VAL A 131 -14.89 8.85 7.74
C VAL A 131 -14.49 9.51 6.43
N SER A 132 -13.40 9.08 5.80
CA SER A 132 -12.99 9.57 4.48
C SER A 132 -13.76 8.92 3.31
N VAL A 133 -14.46 7.80 3.53
CA VAL A 133 -15.16 7.05 2.47
C VAL A 133 -16.10 7.94 1.64
N PRO A 134 -17.03 8.76 2.22
CA PRO A 134 -17.90 9.58 1.39
C PRO A 134 -17.14 10.62 0.55
N LEU A 135 -16.04 11.18 1.08
CA LEU A 135 -15.19 12.11 0.33
C LEU A 135 -14.48 11.40 -0.83
N VAL A 136 -13.94 10.20 -0.61
CA VAL A 136 -13.27 9.38 -1.62
C VAL A 136 -14.24 9.01 -2.73
N LEU A 137 -15.44 8.52 -2.40
CA LEU A 137 -16.50 8.21 -3.38
C LEU A 137 -16.97 9.44 -4.15
N TYR A 138 -17.08 10.59 -3.51
CA TYR A 138 -17.40 11.84 -4.20
C TYR A 138 -16.30 12.20 -5.22
N THR A 139 -15.02 12.04 -4.86
CA THR A 139 -13.92 12.26 -5.81
C THR A 139 -13.92 11.25 -6.95
N LEU A 140 -14.38 10.00 -6.72
CA LEU A 140 -14.62 9.02 -7.79
C LEU A 140 -15.68 9.51 -8.75
N ASN A 141 -16.85 9.96 -8.25
CA ASN A 141 -17.90 10.50 -9.10
C ASN A 141 -17.45 11.72 -9.93
N LEU A 142 -16.59 12.58 -9.37
CA LEU A 142 -15.97 13.68 -10.12
C LEU A 142 -14.98 13.18 -11.18
N ASN A 143 -14.18 12.19 -10.86
CA ASN A 143 -13.18 11.63 -11.77
C ASN A 143 -13.85 10.97 -12.99
N GLN A 144 -14.95 10.23 -12.77
CA GLN A 144 -15.72 9.56 -13.82
C GLN A 144 -16.40 10.53 -14.80
N GLN A 145 -16.58 11.82 -14.42
CA GLN A 145 -17.06 12.85 -15.33
C GLN A 145 -15.98 13.37 -16.31
N LEU A 146 -14.72 13.04 -16.05
CA LEU A 146 -13.63 13.41 -16.94
C LEU A 146 -13.60 12.46 -18.15
N PRO A 147 -13.33 12.96 -19.35
CA PRO A 147 -13.24 12.09 -20.53
C PRO A 147 -12.08 11.11 -20.38
N LEU A 148 -12.38 9.80 -20.45
CA LEU A 148 -11.38 8.75 -20.45
C LEU A 148 -10.60 8.79 -21.77
N PRO A 149 -9.27 8.96 -21.77
CA PRO A 149 -8.48 8.87 -22.98
C PRO A 149 -8.58 7.47 -23.60
N GLU A 150 -8.83 7.37 -24.91
CA GLU A 150 -9.02 6.10 -25.63
C GLU A 150 -7.88 5.09 -25.39
N LEU A 151 -6.66 5.59 -25.16
CA LEU A 151 -5.48 4.77 -24.86
C LEU A 151 -5.67 3.88 -23.61
N PHE A 152 -6.44 4.33 -22.62
CA PHE A 152 -6.64 3.63 -21.34
C PHE A 152 -7.91 2.78 -21.29
N LYS A 153 -8.85 3.01 -22.22
CA LYS A 153 -10.18 2.41 -22.18
C LYS A 153 -10.16 0.88 -22.15
N SER A 154 -9.41 0.26 -23.04
CA SER A 154 -9.31 -1.21 -23.08
C SER A 154 -8.67 -1.81 -21.81
N ALA A 155 -7.68 -1.14 -21.24
CA ALA A 155 -7.03 -1.59 -19.99
C ALA A 155 -7.98 -1.42 -18.78
N GLU A 156 -8.75 -0.34 -18.74
CA GLU A 156 -9.78 -0.08 -17.72
C GLU A 156 -10.86 -1.16 -17.74
N ASP A 157 -11.46 -1.41 -18.92
CA ASP A 157 -12.51 -2.42 -19.13
C ASP A 157 -12.04 -3.83 -18.73
N GLN A 158 -10.79 -4.18 -19.08
CA GLN A 158 -10.20 -5.48 -18.70
C GLN A 158 -9.99 -5.60 -17.20
N ALA A 159 -9.47 -4.55 -16.56
CA ALA A 159 -9.23 -4.53 -15.11
C ALA A 159 -10.54 -4.61 -14.33
N GLU A 160 -11.58 -3.87 -14.76
CA GLU A 160 -12.90 -3.91 -14.16
C GLU A 160 -13.54 -5.31 -14.28
N THR A 161 -13.52 -5.88 -15.49
CA THR A 161 -14.07 -7.21 -15.74
C THR A 161 -13.37 -8.29 -14.92
N ALA A 162 -12.03 -8.24 -14.85
CA ALA A 162 -11.25 -9.16 -14.03
C ALA A 162 -11.57 -9.02 -12.53
N LEU A 163 -11.71 -7.79 -12.03
CA LEU A 163 -12.06 -7.53 -10.64
C LEU A 163 -13.45 -8.06 -10.30
N LYS A 164 -14.46 -7.79 -11.15
CA LYS A 164 -15.83 -8.33 -10.99
C LYS A 164 -15.83 -9.84 -10.95
N GLY A 165 -15.07 -10.51 -11.83
CA GLY A 165 -14.93 -11.95 -11.81
C GLY A 165 -14.28 -12.49 -10.53
N LEU A 166 -13.23 -11.82 -10.01
CA LEU A 166 -12.58 -12.21 -8.75
C LEU A 166 -13.49 -12.04 -7.54
N LEU A 167 -14.35 -11.01 -7.55
CA LEU A 167 -15.29 -10.72 -6.48
C LEU A 167 -16.56 -11.60 -6.50
N GLN A 168 -16.69 -12.50 -7.50
CA GLN A 168 -17.65 -13.61 -7.45
C GLN A 168 -17.13 -14.67 -6.45
N MET A 169 -17.62 -14.61 -5.21
CA MET A 169 -17.19 -15.48 -4.12
C MET A 169 -18.36 -16.36 -3.66
N GLU A 170 -18.28 -17.66 -3.91
CA GLU A 170 -19.35 -18.63 -3.57
C GLU A 170 -19.21 -19.18 -2.15
N HIS A 171 -17.97 -19.16 -1.60
CA HIS A 171 -17.71 -19.72 -0.27
C HIS A 171 -16.60 -18.98 0.47
N ILE A 172 -16.51 -19.21 1.79
CA ILE A 172 -15.56 -18.57 2.70
C ILE A 172 -14.09 -18.72 2.27
N GLY A 173 -13.72 -19.83 1.59
CA GLY A 173 -12.36 -20.04 1.09
C GLY A 173 -11.97 -19.02 0.03
N GLU A 174 -12.89 -18.62 -0.85
CA GLU A 174 -12.65 -17.57 -1.85
C GLU A 174 -12.58 -16.17 -1.19
N LEU A 175 -13.40 -15.93 -0.15
CA LEU A 175 -13.29 -14.72 0.65
C LEU A 175 -11.90 -14.60 1.29
N LEU A 176 -11.43 -15.65 1.95
CA LEU A 176 -10.12 -15.65 2.61
C LEU A 176 -8.97 -15.47 1.60
N ALA A 177 -9.08 -16.12 0.43
CA ALA A 177 -8.13 -15.91 -0.67
C ALA A 177 -8.12 -14.47 -1.14
N ASN A 178 -9.29 -13.87 -1.41
CA ASN A 178 -9.38 -12.48 -1.86
C ASN A 178 -8.92 -11.49 -0.78
N LEU A 179 -9.25 -11.70 0.50
CA LEU A 179 -8.69 -10.90 1.60
C LEU A 179 -7.16 -10.98 1.66
N SER A 180 -6.59 -12.14 1.36
CA SER A 180 -5.14 -12.31 1.33
C SER A 180 -4.51 -11.66 0.10
N LEU A 181 -5.10 -11.80 -1.08
CA LEU A 181 -4.51 -11.43 -2.36
C LEU A 181 -4.87 -10.02 -2.84
N ILE A 182 -6.08 -9.55 -2.51
CA ILE A 182 -6.59 -8.22 -2.93
C ILE A 182 -6.43 -7.19 -1.80
N ALA A 183 -6.40 -7.62 -0.53
CA ALA A 183 -6.28 -6.69 0.58
C ALA A 183 -4.92 -6.75 1.29
N LEU A 184 -4.52 -7.92 1.83
CA LEU A 184 -3.32 -8.02 2.66
C LEU A 184 -2.01 -7.89 1.87
N LEU A 185 -1.88 -8.64 0.79
CA LEU A 185 -0.65 -8.66 -0.01
C LEU A 185 -0.37 -7.30 -0.69
N PRO A 186 -1.36 -6.63 -1.32
CA PRO A 186 -1.18 -5.25 -1.78
C PRO A 186 -0.83 -4.29 -0.65
N ALA A 187 -1.54 -4.34 0.48
CA ALA A 187 -1.25 -3.46 1.61
C ALA A 187 0.20 -3.59 2.12
N LEU A 188 0.75 -4.80 2.18
CA LEU A 188 2.15 -5.02 2.56
C LEU A 188 3.12 -4.56 1.46
N GLY A 189 2.91 -5.01 0.22
CA GLY A 189 3.85 -4.76 -0.87
C GLY A 189 3.85 -3.30 -1.34
N GLU A 190 2.67 -2.72 -1.52
CA GLU A 190 2.55 -1.34 -1.98
C GLU A 190 3.00 -0.35 -0.90
N GLU A 191 2.64 -0.54 0.38
CA GLU A 191 3.16 0.32 1.44
C GLU A 191 4.67 0.22 1.58
N LEU A 192 5.26 -0.96 1.38
CA LEU A 192 6.70 -1.14 1.39
C LEU A 192 7.38 -0.34 0.26
N VAL A 193 6.85 -0.39 -0.95
CA VAL A 193 7.38 0.36 -2.11
C VAL A 193 7.10 1.86 -1.96
N PHE A 194 5.84 2.24 -1.73
CA PHE A 194 5.46 3.66 -1.81
C PHE A 194 5.82 4.43 -0.53
N ARG A 195 5.59 3.89 0.67
CA ARG A 195 5.91 4.57 1.94
C ARG A 195 7.32 4.20 2.41
N GLY A 196 7.66 2.92 2.32
CA GLY A 196 8.98 2.43 2.71
C GLY A 196 10.11 2.92 1.83
N VAL A 197 9.92 3.04 0.51
CA VAL A 197 10.98 3.46 -0.40
C VAL A 197 10.68 4.83 -1.00
N ILE A 198 9.67 4.95 -1.88
CA ILE A 198 9.49 6.13 -2.73
C ILE A 198 9.27 7.40 -1.90
N GLN A 199 8.30 7.42 -1.00
CA GLN A 199 8.00 8.59 -0.17
C GLN A 199 9.19 9.01 0.69
N GLN A 200 9.89 8.06 1.31
CA GLN A 200 11.06 8.38 2.12
C GLN A 200 12.19 8.98 1.28
N GLN A 201 12.46 8.45 0.09
CA GLN A 201 13.49 9.00 -0.79
C GLN A 201 13.12 10.39 -1.31
N ILE A 202 11.84 10.63 -1.66
CA ILE A 202 11.36 11.96 -2.05
C ILE A 202 11.51 12.94 -0.88
N MET A 203 11.13 12.55 0.34
CA MET A 203 11.26 13.39 1.55
C MET A 203 12.72 13.75 1.89
N ARG A 204 13.67 12.88 1.54
CA ARG A 204 15.10 13.20 1.67
C ARG A 204 15.57 14.31 0.71
N ARG A 205 14.90 14.45 -0.44
CA ARG A 205 15.25 15.44 -1.47
C ARG A 205 14.42 16.71 -1.39
N ILE A 206 13.15 16.58 -1.01
CA ILE A 206 12.19 17.68 -0.91
C ILE A 206 11.86 17.90 0.58
N PRO A 207 12.33 18.99 1.19
CA PRO A 207 12.15 19.24 2.63
C PRO A 207 10.69 19.43 3.05
N ASN A 208 9.81 19.90 2.14
CA ASN A 208 8.40 20.06 2.43
C ASN A 208 7.69 18.70 2.41
N PRO A 209 7.22 18.16 3.57
CA PRO A 209 6.60 16.85 3.65
C PRO A 209 5.30 16.76 2.84
N TRP A 210 4.53 17.84 2.74
CA TRP A 210 3.27 17.85 2.00
C TRP A 210 3.49 17.64 0.50
N THR A 211 4.50 18.32 -0.08
CA THR A 211 4.88 18.11 -1.48
C THR A 211 5.39 16.70 -1.71
N ALA A 212 6.20 16.16 -0.81
CA ALA A 212 6.73 14.80 -0.93
C ALA A 212 5.62 13.74 -0.84
N ILE A 213 4.67 13.90 0.08
CA ILE A 213 3.51 13.01 0.23
C ILE A 213 2.63 13.09 -1.02
N LEU A 214 2.34 14.31 -1.53
CA LEU A 214 1.53 14.50 -2.73
C LEU A 214 2.18 13.81 -3.94
N LEU A 215 3.48 14.01 -4.18
CA LEU A 215 4.19 13.38 -5.29
C LEU A 215 4.18 11.86 -5.17
N ALA A 216 4.42 11.31 -3.98
CA ALA A 216 4.34 9.87 -3.74
C ALA A 216 2.93 9.32 -4.01
N SER A 217 1.88 10.09 -3.68
CA SER A 217 0.47 9.73 -3.91
C SER A 217 0.09 9.77 -5.39
N VAL A 218 0.61 10.74 -6.13
CA VAL A 218 0.45 10.79 -7.61
C VAL A 218 1.11 9.58 -8.25
N ILE A 219 2.35 9.24 -7.85
CA ILE A 219 3.07 8.06 -8.37
C ILE A 219 2.32 6.77 -7.98
N PHE A 220 1.81 6.68 -6.75
CA PHE A 220 1.00 5.56 -6.28
C PHE A 220 -0.23 5.34 -7.17
N SER A 221 -0.99 6.39 -7.43
CA SER A 221 -2.19 6.30 -8.27
C SER A 221 -1.85 5.98 -9.74
N ALA A 222 -0.81 6.62 -10.28
CA ALA A 222 -0.36 6.38 -11.66
C ALA A 222 0.12 4.95 -11.90
N ALA A 223 0.74 4.32 -10.90
CA ALA A 223 1.22 2.93 -11.00
C ALA A 223 0.12 1.89 -11.24
N HIS A 224 -1.14 2.22 -10.96
CA HIS A 224 -2.27 1.33 -11.24
C HIS A 224 -2.71 1.37 -12.70
N MET A 225 -2.25 2.34 -13.49
CA MET A 225 -2.60 2.51 -14.93
C MET A 225 -4.11 2.58 -15.19
N GLN A 226 -4.90 2.94 -14.19
CA GLN A 226 -6.36 3.10 -14.25
C GLN A 226 -6.74 4.55 -14.04
N PHE A 227 -7.36 5.16 -15.04
CA PHE A 227 -7.67 6.59 -15.05
C PHE A 227 -8.94 6.94 -14.26
N GLU A 228 -9.98 6.11 -14.35
CA GLU A 228 -11.28 6.38 -13.70
C GLU A 228 -11.20 6.40 -12.17
N GLY A 229 -10.25 5.69 -11.58
CA GLY A 229 -9.96 5.71 -10.15
C GLY A 229 -8.77 6.57 -9.75
N PHE A 230 -8.22 7.43 -10.63
CA PHE A 230 -6.96 8.14 -10.37
C PHE A 230 -7.05 9.11 -9.18
N ILE A 231 -8.06 9.99 -9.16
CA ILE A 231 -8.21 11.01 -8.11
C ILE A 231 -8.52 10.36 -6.75
N PRO A 232 -9.50 9.44 -6.61
CA PRO A 232 -9.77 8.80 -5.33
C PRO A 232 -8.58 7.96 -4.81
N ARG A 233 -7.84 7.25 -5.68
CA ARG A 233 -6.62 6.53 -5.28
C ARG A 233 -5.50 7.47 -4.83
N MET A 234 -5.32 8.58 -5.53
CA MET A 234 -4.36 9.62 -5.12
C MET A 234 -4.72 10.18 -3.74
N LEU A 235 -6.01 10.41 -3.46
CA LEU A 235 -6.47 10.89 -2.15
C LEU A 235 -6.22 9.84 -1.05
N LEU A 236 -6.55 8.57 -1.29
CA LEU A 236 -6.21 7.47 -0.37
C LEU A 236 -4.70 7.38 -0.14
N GLY A 237 -3.93 7.45 -1.23
CA GLY A 237 -2.48 7.50 -1.17
C GLY A 237 -1.96 8.64 -0.31
N PHE A 238 -2.58 9.82 -0.39
CA PHE A 238 -2.23 10.98 0.41
C PHE A 238 -2.54 10.77 1.90
N ILE A 239 -3.70 10.20 2.24
CA ILE A 239 -4.08 9.89 3.62
C ILE A 239 -3.09 8.88 4.24
N LEU A 240 -2.79 7.79 3.54
CA LEU A 240 -1.84 6.77 3.99
C LEU A 240 -0.41 7.33 4.13
N GLY A 241 0.02 8.15 3.17
CA GLY A 241 1.32 8.82 3.21
C GLY A 241 1.43 9.82 4.37
N TRP A 242 0.36 10.55 4.66
CA TRP A 242 0.27 11.44 5.82
C TRP A 242 0.29 10.64 7.13
N LEU A 243 -0.46 9.55 7.23
CA LEU A 243 -0.44 8.66 8.41
C LEU A 243 0.97 8.13 8.66
N TYR A 244 1.67 7.63 7.65
CA TYR A 244 3.05 7.17 7.79
C TYR A 244 3.99 8.28 8.30
N TRP A 245 3.91 9.47 7.71
CA TRP A 245 4.72 10.62 8.10
C TRP A 245 4.43 11.06 9.54
N GLN A 246 3.17 11.16 9.90
CA GLN A 246 2.71 11.68 11.18
C GLN A 246 2.97 10.69 12.33
N THR A 247 2.66 9.40 12.13
CA THR A 247 2.80 8.37 13.17
C THR A 247 4.22 7.82 13.28
N ARG A 248 5.03 8.00 12.25
CA ARG A 248 6.36 7.40 12.14
C ARG A 248 6.35 5.90 12.41
N ASN A 249 5.32 5.21 11.93
CA ASN A 249 5.14 3.78 12.11
C ASN A 249 4.64 3.14 10.81
N PHE A 250 5.36 2.14 10.32
CA PHE A 250 5.06 1.46 9.05
C PHE A 250 3.75 0.67 9.10
N TRP A 251 3.44 0.09 10.26
CA TRP A 251 2.25 -0.75 10.40
C TRP A 251 0.94 0.04 10.31
N VAL A 252 0.95 1.34 10.64
CA VAL A 252 -0.28 2.16 10.57
C VAL A 252 -0.83 2.25 9.14
N PRO A 253 -0.07 2.71 8.12
CA PRO A 253 -0.60 2.73 6.76
C PRO A 253 -0.87 1.33 6.21
N VAL A 254 -0.08 0.30 6.54
CA VAL A 254 -0.33 -1.09 6.13
C VAL A 254 -1.70 -1.57 6.64
N LEU A 255 -1.99 -1.39 7.92
CA LEU A 255 -3.27 -1.82 8.51
C LEU A 255 -4.46 -0.99 8.00
N CYS A 256 -4.27 0.31 7.78
CA CYS A 256 -5.27 1.18 7.18
C CYS A 256 -5.56 0.81 5.71
N HIS A 257 -4.54 0.49 4.94
CA HIS A 257 -4.68 0.03 3.55
C HIS A 257 -5.38 -1.33 3.49
N PHE A 258 -4.93 -2.29 4.30
CA PHE A 258 -5.60 -3.58 4.44
C PHE A 258 -7.08 -3.43 4.83
N PHE A 259 -7.38 -2.55 5.78
CA PHE A 259 -8.76 -2.26 6.19
C PHE A 259 -9.59 -1.71 5.04
N ASN A 260 -9.06 -0.73 4.28
CA ASN A 260 -9.77 -0.15 3.14
C ASN A 260 -10.13 -1.21 2.07
N ASN A 261 -9.14 -2.00 1.64
CA ASN A 261 -9.35 -3.02 0.62
C ASN A 261 -10.18 -4.19 1.16
N GLY A 262 -9.94 -4.59 2.41
CA GLY A 262 -10.67 -5.66 3.08
C GLY A 262 -12.15 -5.36 3.27
N LEU A 263 -12.52 -4.10 3.56
CA LEU A 263 -13.91 -3.68 3.63
C LEU A 263 -14.63 -3.84 2.29
N GLN A 264 -13.96 -3.53 1.17
CA GLN A 264 -14.55 -3.69 -0.16
C GLN A 264 -14.77 -5.16 -0.49
N VAL A 265 -13.77 -6.01 -0.26
CA VAL A 265 -13.87 -7.47 -0.48
C VAL A 265 -14.94 -8.09 0.41
N LEU A 266 -14.96 -7.74 1.70
CA LEU A 266 -15.96 -8.25 2.65
C LEU A 266 -17.37 -7.76 2.30
N GLY A 267 -17.52 -6.48 1.98
CA GLY A 267 -18.81 -5.90 1.61
C GLY A 267 -19.40 -6.60 0.38
N GLN A 268 -18.59 -6.85 -0.63
CA GLN A 268 -19.03 -7.55 -1.83
C GLN A 268 -19.38 -9.02 -1.56
N TYR A 269 -18.63 -9.71 -0.70
CA TYR A 269 -18.99 -11.06 -0.26
C TYR A 269 -20.34 -11.07 0.46
N LEU A 270 -20.58 -10.15 1.39
CA LEU A 270 -21.85 -10.06 2.13
C LEU A 270 -23.02 -9.75 1.20
N TYR A 271 -22.81 -8.89 0.20
CA TYR A 271 -23.83 -8.60 -0.82
C TYR A 271 -24.19 -9.84 -1.65
N LYS A 272 -23.18 -10.58 -2.14
CA LYS A 272 -23.40 -11.81 -2.95
C LYS A 272 -24.04 -12.96 -2.15
N GLN A 273 -23.95 -12.91 -0.81
CA GLN A 273 -24.63 -13.86 0.09
C GLN A 273 -26.00 -13.35 0.57
N ASP A 274 -26.57 -12.30 -0.02
CA ASP A 274 -27.83 -11.66 0.38
C ASP A 274 -27.87 -11.19 1.85
N LEU A 275 -26.70 -10.97 2.47
CA LEU A 275 -26.59 -10.50 3.85
C LEU A 275 -26.61 -8.96 3.97
N THR A 276 -26.51 -8.25 2.86
CA THR A 276 -26.65 -6.80 2.76
C THR A 276 -27.30 -6.42 1.43
N ALA A 277 -28.05 -5.32 1.41
CA ALA A 277 -28.61 -4.74 0.19
C ALA A 277 -27.64 -3.78 -0.52
N VAL A 278 -26.45 -3.55 0.04
CA VAL A 278 -25.47 -2.59 -0.50
C VAL A 278 -24.57 -3.31 -1.50
N ASP A 279 -24.73 -2.97 -2.76
CA ASP A 279 -23.85 -3.40 -3.85
C ASP A 279 -22.70 -2.38 -3.99
N LEU A 280 -21.48 -2.81 -3.69
CA LEU A 280 -20.30 -1.97 -3.78
C LEU A 280 -19.68 -1.93 -5.19
N GLU A 281 -20.17 -2.77 -6.12
CA GLU A 281 -19.79 -2.72 -7.55
C GLU A 281 -20.58 -1.65 -8.32
N LYS A 282 -21.72 -1.22 -7.77
CA LYS A 282 -22.51 -0.13 -8.40
C LYS A 282 -21.89 1.23 -8.14
N ASP A 283 -22.00 2.09 -9.14
CA ASP A 283 -21.63 3.50 -9.02
C ASP A 283 -22.49 4.20 -7.97
N VAL A 284 -21.95 4.34 -6.78
CA VAL A 284 -22.61 5.04 -5.67
C VAL A 284 -22.44 6.53 -5.88
N GLN A 285 -23.53 7.20 -6.25
CA GLN A 285 -23.53 8.66 -6.35
C GLN A 285 -23.61 9.29 -4.95
N VAL A 286 -22.54 9.99 -4.56
CA VAL A 286 -22.48 10.68 -3.26
C VAL A 286 -22.79 12.15 -3.46
N PRO A 287 -23.90 12.67 -2.89
CA PRO A 287 -24.21 14.11 -2.93
C PRO A 287 -23.14 14.93 -2.19
N TRP A 288 -22.81 16.12 -2.73
CA TRP A 288 -21.77 16.99 -2.18
C TRP A 288 -21.90 17.30 -0.65
N PRO A 289 -23.12 17.40 -0.03
CA PRO A 289 -23.20 17.66 1.40
C PRO A 289 -22.57 16.55 2.25
N PHE A 290 -22.67 15.27 1.81
CA PHE A 290 -22.03 14.15 2.50
C PHE A 290 -20.49 14.22 2.37
N ALA A 291 -20.00 14.65 1.22
CA ALA A 291 -18.55 14.89 1.04
C ALA A 291 -18.07 16.05 1.94
N ALA A 292 -18.85 17.11 2.08
CA ALA A 292 -18.53 18.22 2.98
C ALA A 292 -18.52 17.80 4.47
N ILE A 293 -19.50 17.00 4.90
CA ILE A 293 -19.52 16.41 6.25
C ILE A 293 -18.31 15.49 6.45
N SER A 294 -18.01 14.64 5.47
CA SER A 294 -16.83 13.77 5.50
C SER A 294 -15.54 14.58 5.65
N LEU A 295 -15.36 15.64 4.88
CA LEU A 295 -14.20 16.53 4.97
C LEU A 295 -14.05 17.16 6.36
N PHE A 296 -15.17 17.59 6.97
CA PHE A 296 -15.17 18.10 8.35
C PHE A 296 -14.77 17.00 9.35
N MET A 297 -15.31 15.79 9.20
CA MET A 297 -14.96 14.66 10.07
C MET A 297 -13.49 14.27 9.90
N VAL A 298 -12.97 14.24 8.68
CA VAL A 298 -11.53 14.01 8.38
C VAL A 298 -10.69 15.05 9.12
N TRP A 299 -11.03 16.33 9.02
CA TRP A 299 -10.32 17.40 9.74
C TRP A 299 -10.35 17.17 11.27
N ALA A 300 -11.52 16.81 11.84
CA ALA A 300 -11.66 16.56 13.27
C ALA A 300 -10.80 15.35 13.71
N VAL A 301 -10.84 14.24 12.99
CA VAL A 301 -10.07 13.04 13.32
C VAL A 301 -8.56 13.29 13.14
N VAL A 302 -8.14 14.04 12.13
CA VAL A 302 -6.73 14.48 11.96
C VAL A 302 -6.27 15.28 13.18
N ARG A 303 -7.11 16.17 13.74
CA ARG A 303 -6.82 16.88 14.98
C ARG A 303 -6.66 15.94 16.17
N LEU A 304 -7.56 14.96 16.31
CA LEU A 304 -7.50 13.96 17.38
C LEU A 304 -6.22 13.10 17.30
N ILE A 305 -5.84 12.65 16.10
CA ILE A 305 -4.59 11.90 15.90
C ILE A 305 -3.39 12.73 16.36
N ARG A 306 -3.29 14.00 15.96
CA ARG A 306 -2.19 14.88 16.38
C ARG A 306 -2.14 15.07 17.90
N GLN A 307 -3.29 15.29 18.54
CA GLN A 307 -3.37 15.43 20.00
C GLN A 307 -2.97 14.13 20.73
N ASN A 308 -3.42 12.96 20.21
CA ASN A 308 -3.06 11.66 20.77
C ASN A 308 -1.54 11.42 20.71
N LEU A 309 -0.90 11.71 19.58
CA LEU A 309 0.54 11.55 19.41
C LEU A 309 1.35 12.45 20.33
N THR A 310 0.92 13.71 20.54
CA THR A 310 1.56 14.63 21.49
C THR A 310 1.50 14.10 22.92
N LYS A 311 0.34 13.58 23.35
CA LYS A 311 0.19 13.00 24.70
C LYS A 311 1.08 11.76 24.90
N THR A 312 1.17 10.90 23.88
CA THR A 312 2.00 9.68 23.95
C THR A 312 3.50 10.01 24.02
N SER A 313 3.95 11.06 23.33
CA SER A 313 5.35 11.48 23.36
C SER A 313 5.77 12.16 24.66
N VAL A 314 4.84 12.67 25.47
CA VAL A 314 5.12 13.28 26.78
C VAL A 314 5.13 12.22 27.89
N ALA A 315 4.46 11.08 27.66
CA ALA A 315 4.34 9.98 28.64
C ALA A 315 5.45 8.91 28.51
N SER A 316 6.26 8.96 27.43
CA SER A 316 7.41 8.10 27.16
C SER A 316 8.73 8.76 27.52
#